data_bf55b3096b14b467462fe99b88237302
#
_entry.id   bf55b3096b14b467462fe99b88237302
#
_cell.length_a   1.000
_cell.length_b   1.000
_cell.length_c   1.000
_cell.angle_alpha   90.00
_cell.angle_beta   90.00
_cell.angle_gamma   90.00
#
_symmetry.space_group_name_H-M   'P 1'
#
loop_
_entity.id
_entity.type
_entity.pdbx_description
1 polymer ?
#
loop_
_entity_poly.entity_id
_entity_poly.type
_entity_poly.pdbx_seq_one_letter_code
_entity_poly.pdbx_strand_id
1 'polypeptide(L)'
;MKILITGAKGFVGMNLVTQLKNRQFNDIYEYDKDTDPARLEEYCEEADFVFHLAGANRPKEQSEYMEENCGFTQTLLETLKKHKNTCPVMLSSSIQAELDNPYGQSKRAGEELLFKYSKETGVKNFVYRFPNIFGKWCKPNYNSAI
;
A
#
# COMPACT_ATOMS: atom_id res chain seq x y z
N MET A 1 -8.32 -6.20 16.62
CA MET A 1 -7.75 -5.17 15.74
C MET A 1 -7.94 -5.60 14.30
N LYS A 2 -8.70 -4.84 13.54
CA LYS A 2 -8.99 -5.10 12.12
C LYS A 2 -7.91 -4.43 11.25
N ILE A 3 -7.19 -5.21 10.48
CA ILE A 3 -6.05 -4.75 9.69
C ILE A 3 -6.38 -4.86 8.21
N LEU A 4 -6.41 -3.73 7.51
CA LEU A 4 -6.53 -3.73 6.04
C LEU A 4 -5.15 -3.80 5.41
N ILE A 5 -4.97 -4.76 4.49
CA ILE A 5 -3.74 -4.90 3.70
C ILE A 5 -4.13 -4.80 2.22
N THR A 6 -3.72 -3.74 1.55
CA THR A 6 -3.84 -3.63 0.09
C THR A 6 -2.58 -4.19 -0.57
N GLY A 7 -2.74 -4.84 -1.73
CA GLY A 7 -1.65 -5.59 -2.34
C GLY A 7 -1.32 -6.88 -1.57
N ALA A 8 -2.32 -7.47 -0.93
CA ALA A 8 -2.17 -8.63 -0.05
C ALA A 8 -1.61 -9.87 -0.75
N LYS A 9 -1.86 -10.03 -2.06
CA LYS A 9 -1.36 -11.14 -2.88
C LYS A 9 0.02 -10.86 -3.51
N GLY A 10 0.56 -9.66 -3.32
CA GLY A 10 1.91 -9.32 -3.75
C GLY A 10 2.98 -9.97 -2.86
N PHE A 11 4.24 -9.88 -3.29
CA PHE A 11 5.37 -10.48 -2.55
C PHE A 11 5.44 -10.03 -1.08
N VAL A 12 5.40 -8.73 -0.84
CA VAL A 12 5.45 -8.17 0.53
C VAL A 12 4.15 -8.49 1.27
N GLY A 13 3.01 -8.36 0.60
CA GLY A 13 1.69 -8.62 1.18
C GLY A 13 1.54 -10.04 1.72
N MET A 14 1.90 -11.05 0.92
CA MET A 14 1.84 -12.46 1.36
C MET A 14 2.72 -12.74 2.58
N ASN A 15 3.93 -12.16 2.62
CA ASN A 15 4.82 -12.30 3.77
C ASN A 15 4.23 -11.63 5.01
N LEU A 16 3.68 -10.42 4.86
CA LEU A 16 3.06 -9.69 5.97
C LEU A 16 1.82 -10.42 6.51
N VAL A 17 0.91 -10.84 5.63
CA VAL A 17 -0.30 -11.60 6.02
C VAL A 17 0.08 -12.86 6.80
N THR A 18 1.04 -13.63 6.30
CA THR A 18 1.52 -14.84 6.97
C THR A 18 2.09 -14.52 8.34
N GLN A 19 2.90 -13.49 8.45
CA GLN A 19 3.54 -13.10 9.71
C GLN A 19 2.53 -12.59 10.75
N LEU A 20 1.53 -11.83 10.30
CA LEU A 20 0.47 -11.36 11.19
C LEU A 20 -0.37 -12.53 11.71
N LYS A 21 -0.76 -13.47 10.84
CA LYS A 21 -1.50 -14.69 11.24
C LYS A 21 -0.69 -15.52 12.25
N ASN A 22 0.61 -15.69 12.04
CA ASN A 22 1.50 -16.38 12.98
C ASN A 22 1.59 -15.67 14.34
N ARG A 23 1.36 -14.36 14.39
CA ARG A 23 1.28 -13.56 15.61
C ARG A 23 -0.13 -13.43 16.17
N GLN A 24 -1.06 -14.25 15.71
CA GLN A 24 -2.46 -14.33 16.17
C GLN A 24 -3.30 -13.07 15.85
N PHE A 25 -2.90 -12.26 14.87
CA PHE A 25 -3.80 -11.28 14.28
C PHE A 25 -4.70 -11.97 13.27
N ASN A 26 -5.97 -12.16 13.60
CA ASN A 26 -6.90 -12.95 12.78
C ASN A 26 -7.88 -12.10 11.97
N ASP A 27 -8.09 -10.84 12.35
CA ASP A 27 -9.00 -9.91 11.66
C ASP A 27 -8.25 -9.14 10.57
N ILE A 28 -7.92 -9.85 9.47
CA ILE A 28 -7.17 -9.29 8.36
C ILE A 28 -8.07 -9.19 7.13
N TYR A 29 -8.23 -7.97 6.63
CA TYR A 29 -8.90 -7.66 5.36
C TYR A 29 -7.85 -7.62 4.25
N GLU A 30 -7.87 -8.64 3.40
CA GLU A 30 -6.97 -8.77 2.27
C GLU A 30 -7.61 -8.16 1.01
N TYR A 31 -7.04 -7.07 0.50
CA TYR A 31 -7.51 -6.39 -0.71
C TYR A 31 -6.47 -6.44 -1.81
N ASP A 32 -6.87 -6.85 -3.00
CA ASP A 32 -6.02 -6.89 -4.19
C ASP A 32 -6.84 -6.60 -5.46
N LYS A 33 -6.20 -6.58 -6.63
CA LYS A 33 -6.81 -6.23 -7.92
C LYS A 33 -8.06 -7.07 -8.30
N ASP A 34 -8.13 -8.30 -7.83
CA ASP A 34 -9.26 -9.21 -8.05
C ASP A 34 -10.31 -9.19 -6.93
N THR A 35 -10.13 -8.33 -5.93
CA THR A 35 -11.13 -8.12 -4.89
C THR A 35 -12.23 -7.21 -5.42
N ASP A 36 -13.48 -7.51 -5.09
CA ASP A 36 -14.61 -6.65 -5.42
C ASP A 36 -14.38 -5.23 -4.88
N PRO A 37 -14.40 -4.19 -5.73
CA PRO A 37 -14.20 -2.80 -5.30
C PRO A 37 -15.14 -2.35 -4.18
N ALA A 38 -16.35 -2.90 -4.10
CA ALA A 38 -17.30 -2.61 -3.03
C ALA A 38 -16.75 -2.98 -1.63
N ARG A 39 -15.85 -3.97 -1.56
CA ARG A 39 -15.20 -4.37 -0.31
C ARG A 39 -14.29 -3.29 0.26
N LEU A 40 -13.75 -2.41 -0.57
CA LEU A 40 -12.88 -1.33 -0.09
C LEU A 40 -13.63 -0.39 0.87
N GLU A 41 -14.89 -0.10 0.57
CA GLU A 41 -15.76 0.72 1.42
C GLU A 41 -15.92 0.09 2.81
N GLU A 42 -16.32 -1.18 2.87
CA GLU A 42 -16.50 -1.94 4.10
C GLU A 42 -15.19 -2.00 4.92
N TYR A 43 -14.08 -2.31 4.25
CA TYR A 43 -12.79 -2.46 4.92
C TYR A 43 -12.25 -1.12 5.44
N CYS A 44 -12.45 -0.03 4.70
CA CYS A 44 -12.06 1.30 5.14
C CYS A 44 -12.92 1.83 6.28
N GLU A 45 -14.20 1.45 6.35
CA GLU A 45 -15.08 1.81 7.45
C GLU A 45 -14.62 1.17 8.77
N GLU A 46 -14.15 -0.06 8.72
CA GLU A 46 -13.90 -0.88 9.90
C GLU A 46 -12.43 -1.01 10.31
N ALA A 47 -11.48 -0.62 9.46
CA ALA A 47 -10.06 -0.82 9.73
C ALA A 47 -9.56 -0.01 10.94
N ASP A 48 -8.77 -0.66 11.78
CA ASP A 48 -8.01 -0.03 12.86
C ASP A 48 -6.59 0.37 12.43
N PHE A 49 -6.08 -0.27 11.36
CA PHE A 49 -4.78 0.03 10.75
C PHE A 49 -4.78 -0.39 9.27
N VAL A 50 -4.09 0.38 8.43
CA VAL A 50 -3.94 0.09 7.01
C VAL A 50 -2.47 -0.10 6.64
N PHE A 51 -2.14 -1.26 6.06
CA PHE A 51 -0.89 -1.46 5.31
C PHE A 51 -1.18 -1.28 3.83
N HIS A 52 -0.76 -0.16 3.27
CA HIS A 52 -0.93 0.13 1.85
C HIS A 52 0.30 -0.33 1.07
N LEU A 53 0.24 -1.57 0.59
CA LEU A 53 1.33 -2.23 -0.15
C LEU A 53 1.03 -2.36 -1.64
N ALA A 54 -0.20 -2.06 -2.07
CA ALA A 54 -0.58 -2.07 -3.48
C ALA A 54 0.25 -1.06 -4.27
N GLY A 55 0.70 -1.48 -5.44
CA GLY A 55 1.43 -0.62 -6.35
C GLY A 55 2.13 -1.41 -7.44
N ALA A 56 2.36 -0.76 -8.58
CA ALA A 56 3.11 -1.30 -9.71
C ALA A 56 4.61 -1.08 -9.53
N ASN A 57 5.40 -2.10 -9.79
CA ASN A 57 6.85 -1.99 -9.83
C ASN A 57 7.40 -2.12 -11.27
N ARG A 58 6.78 -2.94 -12.10
CA ARG A 58 7.13 -3.12 -13.53
C ARG A 58 5.85 -3.29 -14.34
N PRO A 59 5.09 -2.21 -14.57
CA PRO A 59 3.91 -2.28 -15.42
C PRO A 59 4.31 -2.42 -16.89
N LYS A 60 3.35 -2.79 -17.74
CA LYS A 60 3.56 -2.87 -19.18
C LYS A 60 3.71 -1.47 -19.79
N GLU A 61 2.93 -0.51 -19.31
CA GLU A 61 2.93 0.88 -19.74
C GLU A 61 3.38 1.81 -18.61
N GLN A 62 4.15 2.85 -18.94
CA GLN A 62 4.64 3.82 -17.95
C GLN A 62 3.51 4.59 -17.26
N SER A 63 2.40 4.84 -17.94
CA SER A 63 1.22 5.50 -17.38
C SER A 63 0.61 4.74 -16.20
N GLU A 64 0.72 3.41 -16.19
CA GLU A 64 0.21 2.56 -15.12
C GLU A 64 0.90 2.85 -13.78
N TYR A 65 2.13 3.38 -13.76
CA TYR A 65 2.80 3.77 -12.51
C TYR A 65 2.00 4.82 -11.74
N MET A 66 1.55 5.87 -12.43
CA MET A 66 0.80 6.93 -11.77
C MET A 66 -0.60 6.45 -11.37
N GLU A 67 -1.26 5.70 -12.22
CA GLU A 67 -2.59 5.16 -11.94
C GLU A 67 -2.57 4.19 -10.75
N GLU A 68 -1.67 3.22 -10.74
CA GLU A 68 -1.62 2.20 -9.69
C GLU A 68 -0.99 2.71 -8.39
N ASN A 69 0.05 3.55 -8.45
CA ASN A 69 0.75 3.99 -7.25
C ASN A 69 0.17 5.29 -6.66
N CYS A 70 -0.38 6.17 -7.48
CA CYS A 70 -0.93 7.44 -7.03
C CYS A 70 -2.47 7.41 -7.03
N GLY A 71 -3.10 6.98 -8.12
CA GLY A 71 -4.56 6.95 -8.24
C GLY A 71 -5.23 6.07 -7.20
N PHE A 72 -4.74 4.85 -6.99
CA PHE A 72 -5.30 3.97 -5.96
C PHE A 72 -5.02 4.48 -4.54
N THR A 73 -3.85 5.07 -4.29
CA THR A 73 -3.56 5.72 -3.00
C THR A 73 -4.58 6.82 -2.71
N GLN A 74 -4.88 7.66 -3.70
CA GLN A 74 -5.91 8.70 -3.57
C GLN A 74 -7.27 8.09 -3.23
N THR A 75 -7.71 7.09 -3.97
CA THR A 75 -8.99 6.39 -3.73
C THR A 75 -9.08 5.84 -2.31
N LEU A 76 -8.05 5.17 -1.83
CA LEU A 76 -7.99 4.63 -0.47
C LEU A 76 -8.15 5.73 0.59
N LEU A 77 -7.38 6.82 0.47
CA LEU A 77 -7.40 7.91 1.43
C LEU A 77 -8.74 8.67 1.41
N GLU A 78 -9.33 8.88 0.24
CA GLU A 78 -10.66 9.48 0.09
C GLU A 78 -11.75 8.60 0.71
N THR A 79 -11.65 7.27 0.56
CA THR A 79 -12.59 6.32 1.16
C THR A 79 -12.51 6.34 2.70
N LEU A 80 -11.29 6.37 3.26
CA LEU A 80 -11.11 6.53 4.71
C LEU A 80 -11.71 7.86 5.20
N LYS A 81 -11.49 8.97 4.48
CA LYS A 81 -12.09 10.28 4.82
C LYS A 81 -13.62 10.24 4.76
N LYS A 82 -14.19 9.61 3.74
CA LYS A 82 -15.64 9.45 3.57
C LYS A 82 -16.28 8.77 4.79
N HIS A 83 -15.64 7.72 5.30
CA HIS A 83 -16.08 7.01 6.50
C HIS A 83 -15.63 7.65 7.82
N LYS A 84 -14.97 8.80 7.76
CA LYS A 84 -14.40 9.48 8.93
C LYS A 84 -13.50 8.56 9.77
N ASN A 85 -12.88 7.59 9.12
CA ASN A 85 -11.95 6.68 9.77
C ASN A 85 -10.58 7.36 9.90
N THR A 86 -10.10 7.49 11.12
CA THR A 86 -8.82 8.13 11.46
C THR A 86 -7.74 7.10 11.80
N CYS A 87 -7.88 5.87 11.34
CA CYS A 87 -6.86 4.85 11.56
C CYS A 87 -5.54 5.23 10.84
N PRO A 88 -4.39 4.85 11.42
CA PRO A 88 -3.10 5.08 10.79
C PRO A 88 -2.95 4.30 9.49
N VAL A 89 -2.28 4.92 8.52
CA VAL A 89 -1.91 4.28 7.25
C VAL A 89 -0.39 4.19 7.15
N MET A 90 0.11 3.00 6.86
CA MET A 90 1.50 2.77 6.46
C MET A 90 1.56 2.60 4.94
N LEU A 91 2.30 3.46 4.27
CA LEU A 91 2.55 3.40 2.83
C LEU A 91 3.90 2.74 2.55
N SER A 92 3.90 1.70 1.72
CA SER A 92 5.13 1.18 1.15
C SER A 92 5.59 2.07 -0.01
N SER A 93 6.68 2.79 0.21
CA SER A 93 7.37 3.57 -0.79
C SER A 93 8.70 2.90 -1.20
N SER A 94 9.56 3.62 -1.85
CA SER A 94 10.85 3.14 -2.33
C SER A 94 11.92 4.21 -2.14
N ILE A 95 13.16 3.80 -1.90
CA ILE A 95 14.32 4.70 -1.97
C ILE A 95 14.41 5.39 -3.34
N GLN A 96 13.85 4.79 -4.40
CA GLN A 96 13.77 5.40 -5.73
C GLN A 96 12.84 6.62 -5.80
N ALA A 97 12.04 6.91 -4.77
CA ALA A 97 11.24 8.13 -4.71
C ALA A 97 12.10 9.42 -4.77
N GLU A 98 13.40 9.31 -4.51
CA GLU A 98 14.36 10.42 -4.66
C GLU A 98 14.88 10.58 -6.10
N LEU A 99 14.66 9.58 -6.96
CA LEU A 99 15.15 9.58 -8.33
C LEU A 99 14.13 10.20 -9.30
N ASP A 100 14.68 10.81 -10.36
CA ASP A 100 13.86 11.38 -11.44
C ASP A 100 13.60 10.36 -12.55
N ASN A 101 12.80 9.34 -12.21
CA ASN A 101 12.29 8.34 -13.14
C ASN A 101 10.79 8.11 -12.91
N PRO A 102 10.04 7.53 -13.87
CA PRO A 102 8.59 7.36 -13.76
C PRO A 102 8.14 6.62 -12.49
N TYR A 103 8.87 5.58 -12.11
CA TYR A 103 8.58 4.82 -10.89
C TYR A 103 8.78 5.67 -9.63
N GLY A 104 9.96 6.31 -9.53
CA GLY A 104 10.27 7.19 -8.38
C GLY A 104 9.31 8.36 -8.24
N GLN A 105 8.95 9.00 -9.35
CA GLN A 105 7.96 10.08 -9.38
C GLN A 105 6.59 9.61 -8.89
N SER A 106 6.14 8.43 -9.32
CA SER A 106 4.85 7.86 -8.87
C SER A 106 4.84 7.52 -7.37
N LYS A 107 5.94 7.02 -6.84
CA LYS A 107 6.10 6.75 -5.40
C LYS A 107 6.08 8.04 -4.59
N ARG A 108 6.80 9.07 -5.03
CA ARG A 108 6.80 10.39 -4.40
C ARG A 108 5.41 11.03 -4.41
N ALA A 109 4.68 10.95 -5.52
CA ALA A 109 3.31 11.43 -5.61
C ALA A 109 2.39 10.74 -4.58
N GLY A 110 2.54 9.43 -4.37
CA GLY A 110 1.82 8.71 -3.31
C GLY A 110 2.18 9.20 -1.90
N GLU A 111 3.46 9.47 -1.65
CA GLU A 111 3.91 10.04 -0.37
C GLU A 111 3.28 11.42 -0.12
N GLU A 112 3.28 12.29 -1.14
CA GLU A 112 2.69 13.63 -1.05
C GLU A 112 1.19 13.58 -0.74
N LEU A 113 0.45 12.63 -1.34
CA LEU A 113 -0.96 12.41 -1.01
C LEU A 113 -1.14 12.02 0.47
N LEU A 114 -0.30 11.13 0.98
CA LEU A 114 -0.38 10.71 2.38
C LEU A 114 -0.01 11.86 3.34
N PHE A 115 1.00 12.68 3.01
CA PHE A 115 1.36 13.85 3.80
C PHE A 115 0.24 14.89 3.82
N LYS A 116 -0.38 15.14 2.66
CA LYS A 116 -1.56 16.01 2.56
C LYS A 116 -2.71 15.47 3.43
N TYR A 117 -3.02 14.19 3.32
CA TYR A 117 -4.03 13.52 4.14
C TYR A 117 -3.74 13.66 5.64
N SER A 118 -2.48 13.44 6.07
CA SER A 118 -2.07 13.64 7.47
C SER A 118 -2.29 15.08 7.93
N LYS A 119 -1.97 16.06 7.09
CA LYS A 119 -2.13 17.48 7.41
C LYS A 119 -3.60 17.88 7.52
N GLU A 120 -4.45 17.34 6.65
CA GLU A 120 -5.88 17.63 6.63
C GLU A 120 -6.66 16.96 7.78
N THR A 121 -6.27 15.75 8.15
CA THR A 121 -7.01 14.92 9.12
C THR A 121 -6.40 14.89 10.51
N GLY A 122 -5.13 15.29 10.66
CA GLY A 122 -4.38 15.16 11.89
C GLY A 122 -3.93 13.73 12.20
N VAL A 123 -4.20 12.76 11.31
CA VAL A 123 -3.82 11.36 11.49
C VAL A 123 -2.31 11.19 11.33
N LYS A 124 -1.68 10.48 12.25
CA LYS A 124 -0.27 10.12 12.17
C LYS A 124 -0.11 8.92 11.25
N ASN A 125 0.54 9.11 10.11
CA ASN A 125 0.79 8.08 9.12
C ASN A 125 2.28 7.76 9.00
N PHE A 126 2.61 6.67 8.29
CA PHE A 126 3.96 6.17 8.15
C PHE A 126 4.31 5.96 6.69
N VAL A 127 5.49 6.43 6.27
CA VAL A 127 6.07 6.13 4.95
C VAL A 127 7.32 5.30 5.14
N TYR A 128 7.35 4.12 4.53
CA TYR A 128 8.54 3.28 4.51
C TYR A 128 9.10 3.21 3.10
N ARG A 129 10.28 3.80 2.90
CA ARG A 129 11.03 3.72 1.64
C ARG A 129 11.89 2.47 1.66
N PHE A 130 11.39 1.42 1.02
CA PHE A 130 12.12 0.18 0.93
C PHE A 130 13.25 0.25 -0.09
N PRO A 131 14.43 -0.32 0.22
CA PRO A 131 15.44 -0.68 -0.77
C PRO A 131 14.99 -1.93 -1.54
N ASN A 132 15.90 -2.57 -2.27
CA ASN A 132 15.61 -3.90 -2.79
C ASN A 132 15.35 -4.87 -1.64
N ILE A 133 14.24 -5.59 -1.72
CA ILE A 133 13.82 -6.58 -0.74
C ILE A 133 13.82 -7.98 -1.37
N PHE A 134 14.20 -8.95 -0.56
CA PHE A 134 14.22 -10.36 -0.93
C PHE A 134 13.60 -11.21 0.19
N GLY A 135 13.17 -12.41 -0.14
CA GLY A 135 12.56 -13.32 0.81
C GLY A 135 11.69 -14.37 0.14
N LYS A 136 10.93 -15.11 0.94
CA LYS A 136 10.02 -16.15 0.47
C LYS A 136 9.01 -15.55 -0.53
N TRP A 137 8.74 -16.25 -1.63
CA TRP A 137 7.87 -15.85 -2.75
C TRP A 137 8.38 -14.68 -3.59
N CYS A 138 9.64 -14.27 -3.42
CA CYS A 138 10.26 -13.32 -4.34
C CYS A 138 10.33 -13.93 -5.74
N LYS A 139 9.94 -13.16 -6.75
CA LYS A 139 10.00 -13.64 -8.13
C LYS A 139 11.46 -13.75 -8.59
N PRO A 140 11.89 -14.91 -9.14
CA PRO A 140 13.22 -15.03 -9.72
C PRO A 140 13.45 -13.96 -10.80
N ASN A 141 14.66 -13.42 -10.88
CA ASN A 141 15.06 -12.41 -11.86
C ASN A 141 14.21 -11.10 -11.84
N TYR A 142 13.59 -10.80 -10.68
CA TYR A 142 12.75 -9.63 -10.51
C TYR A 142 13.16 -8.86 -9.26
N ASN A 143 14.14 -7.99 -9.30
CA ASN A 143 14.65 -7.23 -8.15
C ASN A 143 15.20 -8.08 -6.98
N SER A 144 15.35 -9.36 -7.13
CA SER A 144 16.06 -10.15 -6.14
C SER A 144 17.56 -9.90 -6.28
N ALA A 145 18.20 -9.57 -5.18
CA ALA A 145 19.66 -9.36 -5.12
C ALA A 145 20.45 -10.67 -5.16
N ILE A 146 19.79 -11.80 -5.39
CA ILE A 146 20.37 -13.14 -5.40
C ILE A 146 19.91 -13.86 -6.65
#